data_34eae79341c5192ad86a8766e51d198c
#
_entry.id   34eae79341c5192ad86a8766e51d198c
#
_cell.length_a   1.000
_cell.length_b   1.000
_cell.length_c   1.000
_cell.angle_alpha   90.00
_cell.angle_beta   90.00
_cell.angle_gamma   90.00
#
_symmetry.space_group_name_H-M   'P 1'
#
loop_
_entity.id
_entity.type
_entity.pdbx_description
1 polymer ?
#
loop_
_entity_poly.entity_id
_entity_poly.type
_entity_poly.pdbx_seq_one_letter_code
_entity_poly.pdbx_strand_id
1 'polypeptide(L)'
;RLSRRGASADTLRIVHVGDSHIRGHIFPRTTGALMQDTFGAVSYTDVGINGAFCTTFTRLDRIADIAALHPDLLILSFGTNESHNRRYNTMLHYRQMDDLVRMLREKLPNVPMLMTTPPGSYESFRQRRRRRTYKINPRTAVAVQTIRRYADENGLAVWDMYEILGGTHRACLNWQEAGLMRPDHVHYLPDGYRLQGELFYQALLKAYNDYVEY
;
A
#
# COMPACT_ATOMS: atom_id res chain seq x y z
N ARG A 1 3.77 16.71 -14.20
CA ARG A 1 2.73 16.81 -15.23
C ARG A 1 1.63 17.82 -14.87
N LEU A 2 1.21 17.89 -13.60
CA LEU A 2 0.12 18.77 -13.15
C LEU A 2 0.43 20.28 -13.31
N SER A 3 1.67 20.73 -13.13
CA SER A 3 2.05 22.14 -13.17
C SER A 3 2.38 22.71 -14.55
N ARG A 4 2.55 21.88 -15.59
CA ARG A 4 3.00 22.32 -16.92
C ARG A 4 1.90 22.39 -17.98
N ARG A 5 0.68 21.99 -17.67
CA ARG A 5 -0.44 22.03 -18.61
C ARG A 5 -1.44 23.11 -18.20
N GLY A 6 -1.67 24.07 -19.07
CA GLY A 6 -2.72 25.07 -18.90
C GLY A 6 -4.12 24.43 -18.81
N ALA A 7 -5.18 25.22 -18.69
CA ALA A 7 -6.54 24.88 -18.28
C ALA A 7 -7.30 23.75 -19.04
N SER A 8 -6.62 22.92 -19.80
CA SER A 8 -7.12 21.68 -20.44
C SER A 8 -6.31 20.46 -19.93
N ALA A 9 -6.14 20.36 -18.62
CA ALA A 9 -5.37 19.26 -18.06
C ALA A 9 -6.12 17.93 -18.21
N ASP A 10 -5.48 16.96 -18.88
CA ASP A 10 -5.91 15.57 -18.82
C ASP A 10 -5.99 15.14 -17.35
N THR A 11 -7.01 14.40 -16.99
CA THR A 11 -7.19 13.86 -15.64
C THR A 11 -6.01 12.95 -15.26
N LEU A 12 -5.35 13.22 -14.13
CA LEU A 12 -4.35 12.32 -13.57
C LEU A 12 -5.04 11.07 -13.02
N ARG A 13 -4.76 9.91 -13.58
CA ARG A 13 -5.36 8.63 -13.19
C ARG A 13 -4.40 7.88 -12.28
N ILE A 14 -4.78 7.73 -11.03
CA ILE A 14 -4.06 6.95 -10.02
C ILE A 14 -4.80 5.65 -9.80
N VAL A 15 -4.12 4.52 -9.94
CA VAL A 15 -4.67 3.19 -9.63
C VAL A 15 -3.92 2.60 -8.44
N HIS A 16 -4.65 2.25 -7.38
CA HIS A 16 -4.12 1.72 -6.14
C HIS A 16 -4.52 0.24 -5.98
N VAL A 17 -3.58 -0.64 -6.22
CA VAL A 17 -3.76 -2.10 -6.15
C VAL A 17 -3.30 -2.61 -4.79
N GLY A 18 -4.07 -3.54 -4.19
CA GLY A 18 -3.65 -4.09 -2.91
C GLY A 18 -4.58 -5.14 -2.31
N ASP A 19 -4.39 -5.38 -1.03
CA ASP A 19 -5.11 -6.39 -0.26
C ASP A 19 -6.39 -5.85 0.41
N SER A 20 -6.78 -6.42 1.55
CA SER A 20 -7.98 -6.02 2.31
C SER A 20 -7.93 -4.59 2.84
N HIS A 21 -6.74 -4.02 3.07
CA HIS A 21 -6.60 -2.62 3.48
C HIS A 21 -7.03 -1.66 2.37
N ILE A 22 -6.80 -2.03 1.12
CA ILE A 22 -7.25 -1.26 -0.06
C ILE A 22 -8.70 -1.59 -0.39
N ARG A 23 -9.11 -2.88 -0.28
CA ARG A 23 -10.49 -3.33 -0.54
C ARG A 23 -11.53 -2.69 0.38
N GLY A 24 -11.11 -2.24 1.57
CA GLY A 24 -11.97 -1.47 2.49
C GLY A 24 -12.39 -0.09 1.98
N HIS A 25 -11.75 0.40 0.93
CA HIS A 25 -11.99 1.66 0.23
C HIS A 25 -11.69 2.95 1.02
N ILE A 26 -11.67 2.94 2.34
CA ILE A 26 -11.58 4.18 3.15
C ILE A 26 -10.20 4.83 2.96
N PHE A 27 -9.12 4.08 3.09
CA PHE A 27 -7.77 4.59 2.87
C PHE A 27 -7.60 5.20 1.46
N PRO A 28 -7.82 4.46 0.36
CA PRO A 28 -7.62 5.01 -0.98
C PRO A 28 -8.57 6.17 -1.30
N ARG A 29 -9.84 6.12 -0.86
CA ARG A 29 -10.81 7.20 -1.09
C ARG A 29 -10.44 8.48 -0.36
N THR A 30 -9.94 8.38 0.87
CA THR A 30 -9.47 9.56 1.62
C THR A 30 -8.30 10.22 0.89
N THR A 31 -7.31 9.44 0.47
CA THR A 31 -6.19 9.96 -0.32
C THR A 31 -6.69 10.60 -1.63
N GLY A 32 -7.56 9.91 -2.36
CA GLY A 32 -8.09 10.38 -3.64
C GLY A 32 -8.89 11.69 -3.52
N ALA A 33 -9.74 11.81 -2.49
CA ALA A 33 -10.50 13.03 -2.24
C ALA A 33 -9.58 14.23 -1.96
N LEU A 34 -8.59 14.07 -1.08
CA LEU A 34 -7.62 15.12 -0.77
C LEU A 34 -6.76 15.51 -1.99
N MET A 35 -6.36 14.54 -2.82
CA MET A 35 -5.67 14.80 -4.07
C MET A 35 -6.55 15.60 -5.05
N GLN A 36 -7.83 15.24 -5.16
CA GLN A 36 -8.79 15.95 -6.02
C GLN A 36 -9.04 17.38 -5.52
N ASP A 37 -9.21 17.57 -4.22
CA ASP A 37 -9.39 18.90 -3.61
C ASP A 37 -8.19 19.83 -3.86
N THR A 38 -6.98 19.26 -3.87
CA THR A 38 -5.74 20.04 -4.05
C THR A 38 -5.39 20.30 -5.51
N PHE A 39 -5.55 19.30 -6.38
CA PHE A 39 -5.04 19.33 -7.75
C PHE A 39 -6.16 19.40 -8.82
N GLY A 40 -7.42 19.25 -8.44
CA GLY A 40 -8.57 19.29 -9.33
C GLY A 40 -8.75 18.00 -10.12
N ALA A 41 -8.23 17.92 -11.34
CA ALA A 41 -8.46 16.81 -12.25
C ALA A 41 -7.67 15.54 -11.86
N VAL A 42 -8.10 14.86 -10.80
CA VAL A 42 -7.55 13.58 -10.33
C VAL A 42 -8.65 12.52 -10.29
N SER A 43 -8.38 11.35 -10.88
CA SER A 43 -9.19 10.14 -10.74
C SER A 43 -8.39 9.12 -9.94
N TYR A 44 -8.92 8.69 -8.81
CA TYR A 44 -8.27 7.71 -7.93
C TYR A 44 -9.11 6.45 -7.86
N THR A 45 -8.60 5.35 -8.42
CA THR A 45 -9.29 4.05 -8.48
C THR A 45 -8.60 3.04 -7.60
N ASP A 46 -9.34 2.39 -6.71
CA ASP A 46 -8.84 1.32 -5.86
C ASP A 46 -9.23 -0.06 -6.40
N VAL A 47 -8.24 -0.96 -6.46
CA VAL A 47 -8.37 -2.35 -6.91
C VAL A 47 -7.87 -3.26 -5.80
N GLY A 48 -8.70 -3.50 -4.80
CA GLY A 48 -8.37 -4.31 -3.64
C GLY A 48 -9.05 -5.67 -3.63
N ILE A 49 -8.36 -6.70 -3.12
CA ILE A 49 -8.92 -8.04 -2.92
C ILE A 49 -8.61 -8.51 -1.49
N ASN A 50 -9.64 -8.97 -0.76
CA ASN A 50 -9.45 -9.49 0.58
C ASN A 50 -8.49 -10.69 0.60
N GLY A 51 -7.49 -10.65 1.49
CA GLY A 51 -6.51 -11.70 1.63
C GLY A 51 -5.49 -11.82 0.48
N ALA A 52 -5.42 -10.82 -0.40
CA ALA A 52 -4.53 -10.85 -1.55
C ALA A 52 -3.05 -10.83 -1.15
N PHE A 53 -2.28 -11.59 -1.88
CA PHE A 53 -0.82 -11.55 -1.99
C PHE A 53 -0.43 -10.88 -3.32
N CYS A 54 0.83 -10.54 -3.52
CA CYS A 54 1.32 -10.10 -4.82
C CYS A 54 0.93 -11.09 -5.93
N THR A 55 1.06 -12.41 -5.68
CA THR A 55 0.69 -13.48 -6.62
C THR A 55 -0.80 -13.54 -6.96
N THR A 56 -1.66 -12.94 -6.14
CA THR A 56 -3.09 -12.86 -6.47
C THR A 56 -3.31 -12.05 -7.74
N PHE A 57 -2.45 -11.09 -8.03
CA PHE A 57 -2.55 -10.21 -9.19
C PHE A 57 -1.68 -10.62 -10.38
N THR A 58 -0.85 -11.67 -10.28
CA THR A 58 -0.02 -12.18 -11.39
C THR A 58 -0.81 -13.00 -12.42
N ARG A 59 -2.12 -12.83 -12.51
CA ARG A 59 -3.00 -13.43 -13.52
C ARG A 59 -3.15 -12.48 -14.70
N LEU A 60 -3.12 -13.03 -15.92
CA LEU A 60 -3.20 -12.22 -17.15
C LEU A 60 -4.47 -11.38 -17.25
N ASP A 61 -5.62 -11.92 -16.81
CA ASP A 61 -6.89 -11.19 -16.75
C ASP A 61 -6.81 -9.99 -15.82
N ARG A 62 -6.25 -10.12 -14.61
CA ARG A 62 -6.11 -9.03 -13.65
C ARG A 62 -5.12 -7.96 -14.08
N ILE A 63 -4.01 -8.37 -14.70
CA ILE A 63 -3.05 -7.44 -15.30
C ILE A 63 -3.72 -6.65 -16.42
N ALA A 64 -4.53 -7.31 -17.27
CA ALA A 64 -5.28 -6.65 -18.33
C ALA A 64 -6.32 -5.66 -17.77
N ASP A 65 -7.05 -6.03 -16.73
CA ASP A 65 -8.03 -5.16 -16.05
C ASP A 65 -7.36 -3.91 -15.47
N ILE A 66 -6.22 -4.06 -14.81
CA ILE A 66 -5.44 -2.92 -14.29
C ILE A 66 -4.95 -2.03 -15.43
N ALA A 67 -4.42 -2.61 -16.50
CA ALA A 67 -3.94 -1.87 -17.65
C ALA A 67 -5.06 -1.10 -18.38
N ALA A 68 -6.27 -1.66 -18.44
CA ALA A 68 -7.45 -1.02 -19.04
C ALA A 68 -7.91 0.24 -18.28
N LEU A 69 -7.48 0.45 -17.05
CA LEU A 69 -7.72 1.69 -16.29
C LEU A 69 -6.79 2.84 -16.74
N HIS A 70 -5.82 2.57 -17.61
CA HIS A 70 -4.88 3.53 -18.16
C HIS A 70 -4.22 4.42 -17.08
N PRO A 71 -3.58 3.86 -16.04
CA PRO A 71 -3.00 4.63 -14.96
C PRO A 71 -1.86 5.54 -15.44
N ASP A 72 -1.79 6.74 -14.84
CA ASP A 72 -0.62 7.62 -14.92
C ASP A 72 0.33 7.40 -13.74
N LEU A 73 -0.18 6.82 -12.64
CA LEU A 73 0.56 6.33 -11.48
C LEU A 73 -0.09 5.04 -10.97
N LEU A 74 0.73 4.04 -10.71
CA LEU A 74 0.30 2.77 -10.11
C LEU A 74 0.87 2.64 -8.70
N ILE A 75 0.00 2.37 -7.72
CA ILE A 75 0.38 2.16 -6.32
C ILE A 75 0.15 0.69 -5.97
N LEU A 76 1.14 0.05 -5.32
CA LEU A 76 1.11 -1.35 -4.96
C LEU A 76 1.23 -1.49 -3.43
N SER A 77 0.17 -1.95 -2.76
CA SER A 77 0.07 -2.06 -1.30
C SER A 77 -0.14 -3.52 -0.88
N PHE A 78 0.96 -4.20 -0.58
CA PHE A 78 1.03 -5.59 -0.17
C PHE A 78 1.96 -5.76 1.05
N GLY A 79 2.07 -6.99 1.55
CA GLY A 79 3.01 -7.34 2.62
C GLY A 79 2.32 -7.79 3.90
N THR A 80 1.07 -7.40 4.15
CA THR A 80 0.31 -7.85 5.32
C THR A 80 0.10 -9.36 5.27
N ASN A 81 -0.49 -9.88 4.21
CA ASN A 81 -0.80 -11.31 4.09
C ASN A 81 0.47 -12.15 3.94
N GLU A 82 1.46 -11.68 3.21
CA GLU A 82 2.77 -12.32 3.11
C GLU A 82 3.40 -12.50 4.49
N SER A 83 3.41 -11.45 5.32
CA SER A 83 3.97 -11.48 6.67
C SER A 83 3.18 -12.37 7.64
N HIS A 84 1.89 -12.60 7.40
CA HIS A 84 1.06 -13.51 8.19
C HIS A 84 1.34 -14.99 7.88
N ASN A 85 2.02 -15.31 6.79
CA ASN A 85 2.48 -16.67 6.56
C ASN A 85 3.57 -17.04 7.58
N ARG A 86 3.32 -18.05 8.40
CA ARG A 86 4.30 -18.54 9.40
C ARG A 86 5.61 -19.05 8.80
N ARG A 87 5.57 -19.43 7.51
CA ARG A 87 6.74 -19.83 6.72
C ARG A 87 7.21 -18.68 5.81
N TYR A 88 7.05 -17.43 6.26
CA TYR A 88 7.49 -16.27 5.49
C TYR A 88 8.94 -16.45 5.04
N ASN A 89 9.18 -16.16 3.78
CA ASN A 89 10.50 -16.24 3.16
C ASN A 89 10.77 -15.00 2.32
N THR A 90 11.83 -14.29 2.62
CA THR A 90 12.20 -13.03 1.98
C THR A 90 12.45 -13.17 0.47
N MET A 91 13.14 -14.25 0.07
CA MET A 91 13.43 -14.50 -1.35
C MET A 91 12.18 -14.84 -2.14
N LEU A 92 11.25 -15.58 -1.54
CA LEU A 92 9.97 -15.88 -2.17
C LEU A 92 9.14 -14.59 -2.32
N HIS A 93 9.04 -13.78 -1.25
CA HIS A 93 8.30 -12.52 -1.31
C HIS A 93 8.91 -11.55 -2.34
N TYR A 94 10.24 -11.46 -2.39
CA TYR A 94 10.95 -10.67 -3.41
C TYR A 94 10.56 -11.12 -4.83
N ARG A 95 10.62 -12.42 -5.13
CA ARG A 95 10.23 -12.97 -6.44
C ARG A 95 8.77 -12.69 -6.78
N GLN A 96 7.88 -12.81 -5.81
CA GLN A 96 6.45 -12.54 -6.01
C GLN A 96 6.20 -11.06 -6.38
N MET A 97 6.93 -10.12 -5.76
CA MET A 97 6.89 -8.71 -6.15
C MET A 97 7.45 -8.51 -7.56
N ASP A 98 8.58 -9.16 -7.86
CA ASP A 98 9.22 -9.07 -9.17
C ASP A 98 8.32 -9.59 -10.29
N ASP A 99 7.70 -10.74 -10.11
CA ASP A 99 6.75 -11.30 -11.07
C ASP A 99 5.59 -10.33 -11.34
N LEU A 100 5.01 -9.74 -10.29
CA LEU A 100 3.92 -8.78 -10.43
C LEU A 100 4.38 -7.51 -11.17
N VAL A 101 5.47 -6.89 -10.75
CA VAL A 101 5.99 -5.65 -11.34
C VAL A 101 6.40 -5.88 -12.80
N ARG A 102 7.06 -6.99 -13.11
CA ARG A 102 7.44 -7.35 -14.48
C ARG A 102 6.22 -7.47 -15.39
N MET A 103 5.19 -8.23 -14.96
CA MET A 103 3.95 -8.39 -15.73
C MET A 103 3.22 -7.04 -15.95
N LEU A 104 3.21 -6.18 -14.92
CA LEU A 104 2.65 -4.83 -15.04
C LEU A 104 3.46 -3.96 -16.02
N ARG A 105 4.79 -3.99 -15.94
CA ARG A 105 5.68 -3.26 -16.86
C ARG A 105 5.55 -3.70 -18.31
N GLU A 106 5.28 -4.98 -18.59
CA GLU A 106 5.00 -5.48 -19.94
C GLU A 106 3.77 -4.79 -20.57
N LYS A 107 2.74 -4.47 -19.78
CA LYS A 107 1.52 -3.80 -20.26
C LYS A 107 1.55 -2.28 -20.09
N LEU A 108 2.32 -1.80 -19.13
CA LEU A 108 2.38 -0.40 -18.68
C LEU A 108 3.86 0.07 -18.60
N PRO A 109 4.63 0.04 -19.71
CA PRO A 109 6.09 0.21 -19.68
C PRO A 109 6.53 1.59 -19.16
N ASN A 110 5.72 2.62 -19.34
CA ASN A 110 6.05 4.01 -18.97
C ASN A 110 5.31 4.52 -17.74
N VAL A 111 4.56 3.65 -17.05
CA VAL A 111 3.80 4.04 -15.85
C VAL A 111 4.70 3.93 -14.63
N PRO A 112 4.94 5.04 -13.90
CA PRO A 112 5.67 5.00 -12.64
C PRO A 112 4.88 4.17 -11.62
N MET A 113 5.64 3.43 -10.80
CA MET A 113 5.08 2.59 -9.76
C MET A 113 5.62 3.02 -8.39
N LEU A 114 4.73 3.02 -7.39
CA LEU A 114 5.04 3.31 -6.00
C LEU A 114 4.58 2.12 -5.15
N MET A 115 5.43 1.64 -4.26
CA MET A 115 5.08 0.63 -3.27
C MET A 115 4.77 1.27 -1.92
N THR A 116 3.84 0.68 -1.16
CA THR A 116 3.66 1.04 0.26
C THR A 116 4.03 -0.13 1.15
N THR A 117 4.60 0.15 2.31
CA THR A 117 4.80 -0.89 3.32
C THR A 117 3.51 -1.13 4.13
N PRO A 118 3.30 -2.35 4.67
CA PRO A 118 2.13 -2.63 5.51
C PRO A 118 2.17 -1.85 6.82
N PRO A 119 1.03 -1.50 7.42
CA PRO A 119 0.95 -0.64 8.61
C PRO A 119 1.36 -1.30 9.93
N GLY A 120 1.65 -2.58 9.91
CA GLY A 120 1.87 -3.40 11.10
C GLY A 120 0.62 -4.16 11.52
N SER A 121 0.84 -5.32 12.14
CA SER A 121 -0.26 -6.17 12.59
C SER A 121 0.17 -7.11 13.71
N TYR A 122 -0.79 -7.71 14.39
CA TYR A 122 -0.56 -8.75 15.37
C TYR A 122 -0.88 -10.12 14.81
N GLU A 123 -0.14 -11.13 15.21
CA GLU A 123 -0.54 -12.52 15.01
C GLU A 123 -1.31 -13.05 16.23
N SER A 124 -2.31 -13.89 15.97
CA SER A 124 -3.16 -14.47 17.02
C SER A 124 -2.78 -15.89 17.34
N PHE A 125 -2.83 -16.22 18.64
CA PHE A 125 -2.58 -17.56 19.17
C PHE A 125 -3.80 -18.03 19.94
N ARG A 126 -4.30 -19.22 19.62
CA ARG A 126 -5.40 -19.87 20.33
C ARG A 126 -4.87 -21.15 20.96
N GLN A 127 -4.79 -21.18 22.28
CA GLN A 127 -4.59 -22.43 23.01
C GLN A 127 -5.94 -23.11 23.25
N ARG A 128 -5.93 -24.45 23.24
CA ARG A 128 -7.13 -25.27 23.47
C ARG A 128 -7.82 -24.80 24.76
N ARG A 129 -9.10 -24.41 24.72
CA ARG A 129 -9.92 -23.92 25.86
C ARG A 129 -9.49 -22.60 26.49
N ARG A 130 -8.56 -21.82 25.90
CA ARG A 130 -8.15 -20.49 26.40
C ARG A 130 -8.58 -19.36 25.47
N ARG A 131 -8.68 -18.15 26.05
CA ARG A 131 -8.92 -16.91 25.27
C ARG A 131 -7.80 -16.70 24.27
N ARG A 132 -8.14 -16.18 23.09
CA ARG A 132 -7.15 -15.81 22.05
C ARG A 132 -6.21 -14.76 22.61
N THR A 133 -4.92 -14.91 22.38
CA THR A 133 -3.87 -13.94 22.71
C THR A 133 -3.27 -13.39 21.44
N TYR A 134 -2.74 -12.18 21.51
CA TYR A 134 -2.14 -11.47 20.38
C TYR A 134 -0.71 -11.08 20.70
N LYS A 135 0.17 -11.17 19.71
CA LYS A 135 1.57 -10.68 19.78
C LYS A 135 1.87 -9.95 18.49
N ILE A 136 2.69 -8.90 18.56
CA ILE A 136 3.17 -8.19 17.36
C ILE A 136 3.77 -9.23 16.41
N ASN A 137 3.36 -9.17 15.15
CA ASN A 137 3.90 -10.06 14.11
C ASN A 137 5.32 -9.61 13.73
N PRO A 138 6.37 -10.35 14.12
CA PRO A 138 7.75 -9.96 13.86
C PRO A 138 8.11 -10.01 12.37
N ARG A 139 7.37 -10.81 11.58
CA ARG A 139 7.60 -10.96 10.15
C ARG A 139 7.16 -9.73 9.35
N THR A 140 6.30 -8.87 9.93
CA THR A 140 5.94 -7.60 9.26
C THR A 140 7.18 -6.73 9.06
N ALA A 141 8.03 -6.57 10.08
CA ALA A 141 9.28 -5.81 9.94
C ALA A 141 10.20 -6.40 8.86
N VAL A 142 10.28 -7.73 8.76
CA VAL A 142 11.07 -8.41 7.73
C VAL A 142 10.47 -8.20 6.33
N ALA A 143 9.13 -8.22 6.21
CA ALA A 143 8.44 -7.94 4.95
C ALA A 143 8.66 -6.49 4.50
N VAL A 144 8.62 -5.52 5.43
CA VAL A 144 8.93 -4.11 5.18
C VAL A 144 10.34 -3.96 4.58
N GLN A 145 11.35 -4.57 5.20
CA GLN A 145 12.72 -4.53 4.69
C GLN A 145 12.84 -5.18 3.30
N THR A 146 12.08 -6.26 3.06
CA THR A 146 12.07 -6.92 1.76
C THR A 146 11.45 -6.02 0.68
N ILE A 147 10.37 -5.31 0.98
CA ILE A 147 9.72 -4.36 0.08
C ILE A 147 10.66 -3.19 -0.24
N ARG A 148 11.28 -2.60 0.79
CA ARG A 148 12.23 -1.48 0.62
C ARG A 148 13.40 -1.88 -0.28
N ARG A 149 14.02 -3.02 0.01
CA ARG A 149 15.12 -3.55 -0.80
C ARG A 149 14.69 -3.78 -2.25
N TYR A 150 13.54 -4.43 -2.46
CA TYR A 150 13.03 -4.68 -3.81
C TYR A 150 12.81 -3.37 -4.59
N ALA A 151 12.19 -2.39 -3.96
CA ALA A 151 11.92 -1.11 -4.59
C ALA A 151 13.19 -0.35 -4.95
N ASP A 152 14.16 -0.30 -4.03
CA ASP A 152 15.47 0.34 -4.24
C ASP A 152 16.23 -0.31 -5.42
N GLU A 153 16.36 -1.64 -5.42
CA GLU A 153 17.05 -2.40 -6.46
C GLU A 153 16.36 -2.30 -7.85
N ASN A 154 15.05 -1.97 -7.89
CA ASN A 154 14.25 -1.92 -9.13
C ASN A 154 13.82 -0.49 -9.52
N GLY A 155 14.31 0.54 -8.84
CA GLY A 155 14.02 1.94 -9.16
C GLY A 155 12.55 2.32 -8.95
N LEU A 156 11.91 1.77 -7.93
CA LEU A 156 10.53 2.10 -7.54
C LEU A 156 10.54 3.07 -6.35
N ALA A 157 9.57 3.98 -6.31
CA ALA A 157 9.32 4.77 -5.11
C ALA A 157 8.72 3.90 -3.99
N VAL A 158 9.01 4.26 -2.74
CA VAL A 158 8.40 3.62 -1.55
C VAL A 158 7.86 4.68 -0.61
N TRP A 159 6.61 4.47 -0.18
CA TRP A 159 6.09 5.11 1.02
C TRP A 159 6.14 4.12 2.19
N ASP A 160 7.02 4.39 3.15
CA ASP A 160 7.23 3.50 4.30
C ASP A 160 6.27 3.85 5.46
N MET A 161 5.02 3.42 5.34
CA MET A 161 4.00 3.61 6.38
C MET A 161 4.42 3.00 7.71
N TYR A 162 5.06 1.83 7.69
CA TYR A 162 5.50 1.15 8.91
C TYR A 162 6.48 2.00 9.72
N GLU A 163 7.46 2.62 9.06
CA GLU A 163 8.45 3.47 9.72
C GLU A 163 7.83 4.77 10.24
N ILE A 164 6.98 5.42 9.44
CA ILE A 164 6.25 6.65 9.84
C ILE A 164 5.44 6.41 11.13
N LEU A 165 4.92 5.21 11.34
CA LEU A 165 4.14 4.83 12.52
C LEU A 165 4.98 4.41 13.73
N GLY A 166 6.31 4.46 13.62
CA GLY A 166 7.25 4.15 14.70
C GLY A 166 8.04 2.87 14.53
N GLY A 167 7.92 2.20 13.38
CA GLY A 167 8.75 1.05 12.98
C GLY A 167 8.55 -0.18 13.87
N THR A 168 9.60 -0.99 13.94
CA THR A 168 9.57 -2.31 14.59
C THR A 168 9.10 -2.29 16.04
N HIS A 169 9.39 -1.23 16.78
CA HIS A 169 9.08 -1.16 18.21
C HIS A 169 7.73 -0.53 18.51
N ARG A 170 7.22 0.34 17.65
CA ARG A 170 6.08 1.20 17.99
C ARG A 170 4.91 1.14 17.01
N ALA A 171 5.08 0.76 15.75
CA ALA A 171 4.02 0.84 14.74
C ALA A 171 2.68 0.21 15.20
N CYS A 172 2.71 -1.07 15.63
CA CYS A 172 1.50 -1.75 16.12
C CYS A 172 0.97 -1.14 17.42
N LEU A 173 1.87 -0.78 18.34
CA LEU A 173 1.49 -0.21 19.64
C LEU A 173 0.82 1.15 19.48
N ASN A 174 1.34 2.01 18.63
CA ASN A 174 0.76 3.32 18.35
C ASN A 174 -0.68 3.20 17.82
N TRP A 175 -0.93 2.29 16.89
CA TRP A 175 -2.28 2.01 16.42
C TRP A 175 -3.22 1.51 17.51
N GLN A 176 -2.73 0.61 18.36
CA GLN A 176 -3.50 0.03 19.45
C GLN A 176 -3.78 1.05 20.55
N GLU A 177 -2.77 1.81 20.97
CA GLU A 177 -2.87 2.85 22.02
C GLU A 177 -3.81 3.98 21.57
N ALA A 178 -3.82 4.32 20.28
CA ALA A 178 -4.75 5.28 19.70
C ALA A 178 -6.20 4.75 19.56
N GLY A 179 -6.44 3.46 19.85
CA GLY A 179 -7.77 2.86 19.72
C GLY A 179 -8.25 2.73 18.28
N LEU A 180 -7.35 2.69 17.31
CA LEU A 180 -7.67 2.71 15.88
C LEU A 180 -7.66 1.31 15.22
N MET A 181 -7.27 0.26 15.95
CA MET A 181 -7.29 -1.12 15.44
C MET A 181 -8.64 -1.80 15.70
N ARG A 182 -9.03 -2.68 14.76
CA ARG A 182 -10.15 -3.58 14.95
C ARG A 182 -9.80 -4.71 15.93
N PRO A 183 -10.81 -5.40 16.51
CA PRO A 183 -10.58 -6.52 17.44
C PRO A 183 -9.80 -7.71 16.86
N ASP A 184 -9.63 -7.78 15.53
CA ASP A 184 -8.79 -8.79 14.88
C ASP A 184 -7.28 -8.47 14.96
N HIS A 185 -6.94 -7.23 15.32
CA HIS A 185 -5.58 -6.69 15.43
C HIS A 185 -4.77 -6.78 14.12
N VAL A 186 -5.45 -6.80 12.98
CA VAL A 186 -4.88 -6.76 11.62
C VAL A 186 -5.44 -5.55 10.86
N HIS A 187 -6.75 -5.36 10.93
CA HIS A 187 -7.45 -4.27 10.26
C HIS A 187 -7.67 -3.09 11.18
N TYR A 188 -8.04 -1.97 10.60
CA TYR A 188 -8.23 -0.70 11.30
C TYR A 188 -9.70 -0.29 11.30
N LEU A 189 -10.07 0.53 12.27
CA LEU A 189 -11.35 1.23 12.28
C LEU A 189 -11.37 2.29 11.17
N PRO A 190 -12.55 2.81 10.79
CA PRO A 190 -12.65 3.83 9.74
C PRO A 190 -11.70 5.01 9.95
N ASP A 191 -11.56 5.51 11.18
CA ASP A 191 -10.67 6.62 11.50
C ASP A 191 -9.18 6.26 11.33
N GLY A 192 -8.79 5.02 11.62
CA GLY A 192 -7.45 4.53 11.35
C GLY A 192 -7.13 4.50 9.86
N TYR A 193 -8.09 4.08 9.02
CA TYR A 193 -7.92 4.12 7.56
C TYR A 193 -7.95 5.55 7.00
N ARG A 194 -8.74 6.45 7.58
CA ARG A 194 -8.69 7.89 7.21
C ARG A 194 -7.31 8.47 7.50
N LEU A 195 -6.78 8.23 8.70
CA LEU A 195 -5.44 8.69 9.06
C LEU A 195 -4.37 8.15 8.12
N GLN A 196 -4.45 6.86 7.71
CA GLN A 196 -3.54 6.31 6.68
C GLN A 196 -3.65 7.09 5.37
N GLY A 197 -4.86 7.41 4.94
CA GLY A 197 -5.10 8.17 3.71
C GLY A 197 -4.56 9.60 3.77
N GLU A 198 -4.73 10.27 4.90
CA GLU A 198 -4.21 11.61 5.15
C GLU A 198 -2.68 11.62 5.16
N LEU A 199 -2.05 10.69 5.88
CA LEU A 199 -0.58 10.57 5.94
C LEU A 199 0.01 10.28 4.56
N PHE A 200 -0.64 9.43 3.78
CA PHE A 200 -0.18 9.12 2.42
C PHE A 200 -0.34 10.34 1.49
N TYR A 201 -1.46 11.02 1.57
CA TYR A 201 -1.66 12.28 0.84
C TYR A 201 -0.58 13.32 1.18
N GLN A 202 -0.27 13.52 2.47
CA GLN A 202 0.79 14.44 2.90
C GLN A 202 2.16 14.06 2.32
N ALA A 203 2.47 12.76 2.25
CA ALA A 203 3.71 12.29 1.64
C ALA A 203 3.75 12.59 0.13
N LEU A 204 2.64 12.36 -0.59
CA LEU A 204 2.53 12.68 -2.01
C LEU A 204 2.63 14.19 -2.27
N LEU A 205 1.96 14.99 -1.45
CA LEU A 205 2.01 16.46 -1.53
C LEU A 205 3.43 16.98 -1.27
N LYS A 206 4.09 16.47 -0.24
CA LYS A 206 5.49 16.82 0.04
C LYS A 206 6.40 16.48 -1.14
N ALA A 207 6.31 15.27 -1.67
CA ALA A 207 7.11 14.86 -2.83
C ALA A 207 6.85 15.73 -4.07
N TYR A 208 5.60 16.15 -4.28
CA TYR A 208 5.25 17.09 -5.34
C TYR A 208 5.88 18.47 -5.11
N ASN A 209 5.77 19.03 -3.90
CA ASN A 209 6.33 20.34 -3.56
C ASN A 209 7.86 20.32 -3.69
N ASP A 210 8.53 19.30 -3.15
CA ASP A 210 9.98 19.13 -3.29
C ASP A 210 10.41 19.09 -4.79
N TYR A 211 9.59 18.49 -5.66
CA TYR A 211 9.87 18.43 -7.11
C TYR A 211 9.67 19.76 -7.83
N VAL A 212 8.69 20.58 -7.43
CA VAL A 212 8.39 21.84 -8.13
C VAL A 212 9.23 23.01 -7.64
N GLU A 213 9.84 22.91 -6.43
CA GLU A 213 10.76 23.89 -5.89
C GLU A 213 12.18 23.81 -6.49
N TYR A 214 12.49 22.72 -7.23
CA TYR A 214 13.70 22.52 -8.02
C TYR A 214 13.43 22.87 -9.51
#